data_d481ad9553c8c8c0622c317b5d6338d9
#
_entry.id   d481ad9553c8c8c0622c317b5d6338d9
#
_cell.length_a   1.000
_cell.length_b   1.000
_cell.length_c   1.000
_cell.angle_alpha   90.00
_cell.angle_beta   90.00
_cell.angle_gamma   90.00
#
_symmetry.space_group_name_H-M   'P 1'
#
loop_
_entity.id
_entity.type
_entity.pdbx_description
1 polymer ?
#
loop_
_entity_poly.entity_id
_entity_poly.type
_entity_poly.pdbx_seq_one_letter_code
_entity_poly.pdbx_strand_id
1 'polypeptide(L)'
;MRNEVYANYHEKFVKNTIIYASLDTNLLYFSKDMTPKDLVSKKELKNLFEKGLIIDDGRNLYKPVKLSKNPETNEYNVIVYDETEAYVFSSEDSEVFPLSPSYNAETRVITIPDQDGVLYFKDSSETALVPGAQTALAIGVESVTITAKPDEGYIFDPESVFVWEIDTRIEVTPAEPTFNDSTGVITIPSETGCIYKIGDTVLVAGPQEPITKDVEVIVTATPDEGYKFSAESVTQWTFEWTDIEVTTVAPTFNDTTGVITIPDVEGVIYKIGDTVLVAGPQEPIT
;
A
#
# COMPACT_ATOMS: atom_id res chain seq x y z
N MET A 1 -17.69 49.57 37.53
CA MET A 1 -16.91 49.86 36.30
C MET A 1 -16.82 48.68 35.35
N ARG A 2 -16.42 47.46 35.80
CA ARG A 2 -16.29 46.29 34.93
C ARG A 2 -17.58 45.84 34.22
N ASN A 3 -18.71 45.86 34.93
CA ASN A 3 -20.01 45.43 34.38
C ASN A 3 -20.58 46.41 33.35
N GLU A 4 -20.33 47.70 33.49
CA GLU A 4 -20.81 48.71 32.53
C GLU A 4 -19.97 48.74 31.26
N VAL A 5 -18.68 48.52 31.38
CA VAL A 5 -17.76 48.38 30.21
C VAL A 5 -18.09 47.12 29.44
N TYR A 6 -18.37 46.00 30.14
CA TYR A 6 -18.78 44.74 29.56
C TYR A 6 -20.10 44.85 28.78
N ALA A 7 -21.13 45.52 29.38
CA ALA A 7 -22.42 45.72 28.74
C ALA A 7 -22.33 46.61 27.49
N ASN A 8 -21.61 47.71 27.58
CA ASN A 8 -21.43 48.64 26.45
C ASN A 8 -20.58 48.05 25.32
N TYR A 9 -19.63 47.24 25.64
CA TYR A 9 -18.83 46.51 24.62
C TYR A 9 -19.62 45.36 24.01
N HIS A 10 -20.38 44.61 24.78
CA HIS A 10 -21.18 43.49 24.29
C HIS A 10 -22.25 43.94 23.28
N GLU A 11 -22.93 45.06 23.52
CA GLU A 11 -23.92 45.62 22.58
C GLU A 11 -23.29 46.12 21.30
N LYS A 12 -22.06 46.66 21.36
CA LYS A 12 -21.35 47.25 20.23
C LYS A 12 -20.60 46.21 19.35
N PHE A 13 -20.32 45.03 19.91
CA PHE A 13 -19.48 44.00 19.31
C PHE A 13 -20.14 42.63 19.19
N VAL A 14 -21.44 42.55 19.10
CA VAL A 14 -22.25 41.32 18.92
C VAL A 14 -21.79 40.43 17.74
N LYS A 15 -20.90 40.95 16.87
CA LYS A 15 -20.33 40.21 15.77
C LYS A 15 -18.85 39.83 15.95
N ASN A 16 -18.22 40.22 17.06
CA ASN A 16 -16.78 39.95 17.27
C ASN A 16 -16.59 38.69 18.13
N THR A 17 -15.60 37.90 17.76
CA THR A 17 -15.18 36.76 18.57
C THR A 17 -14.35 37.26 19.74
N ILE A 18 -14.72 36.85 20.97
CA ILE A 18 -13.93 37.11 22.17
C ILE A 18 -13.01 35.92 22.38
N ILE A 19 -11.72 36.17 22.53
CA ILE A 19 -10.70 35.20 22.93
C ILE A 19 -10.08 35.66 24.25
N TYR A 20 -9.48 34.72 24.97
CA TYR A 20 -8.97 34.93 26.31
C TYR A 20 -7.45 34.97 26.29
N ALA A 21 -6.85 35.92 26.97
CA ALA A 21 -5.41 36.07 27.12
C ALA A 21 -4.93 35.63 28.49
N SER A 22 -3.89 34.83 28.57
CA SER A 22 -3.16 34.57 29.80
C SER A 22 -2.06 35.61 29.97
N LEU A 23 -2.09 36.34 31.07
CA LEU A 23 -1.05 37.30 31.41
C LEU A 23 0.26 36.62 31.85
N ASP A 24 0.17 35.37 32.30
CA ASP A 24 1.34 34.62 32.75
C ASP A 24 2.16 34.04 31.59
N THR A 25 1.49 33.62 30.52
CA THR A 25 2.13 32.98 29.35
C THR A 25 2.16 33.90 28.11
N ASN A 26 1.37 34.99 28.11
CA ASN A 26 1.10 35.85 26.95
C ASN A 26 0.44 35.13 25.75
N LEU A 27 -0.17 33.95 25.99
CA LEU A 27 -0.85 33.16 24.98
C LEU A 27 -2.35 33.45 24.92
N LEU A 28 -2.96 33.15 23.77
CA LEU A 28 -4.36 33.37 23.47
C LEU A 28 -5.12 32.06 23.40
N TYR A 29 -6.34 32.04 23.96
CA TYR A 29 -7.18 30.87 24.07
C TYR A 29 -8.62 31.15 23.65
N PHE A 30 -9.30 30.15 23.11
CA PHE A 30 -10.75 30.24 22.80
C PHE A 30 -11.63 30.09 24.04
N SER A 31 -11.13 29.52 25.11
CA SER A 31 -11.86 29.26 26.36
C SER A 31 -11.24 29.97 27.56
N LYS A 32 -12.09 30.37 28.53
CA LYS A 32 -11.64 30.91 29.83
C LYS A 32 -10.84 29.91 30.66
N ASP A 33 -11.01 28.62 30.42
CA ASP A 33 -10.31 27.55 31.12
C ASP A 33 -8.82 27.48 30.73
N MET A 34 -8.43 28.13 29.61
CA MET A 34 -7.08 28.30 29.13
C MET A 34 -6.31 26.96 29.07
N THR A 35 -6.94 25.93 28.53
CA THR A 35 -6.31 24.62 28.38
C THR A 35 -5.51 24.56 27.06
N PRO A 36 -4.47 23.72 26.94
CA PRO A 36 -3.68 23.62 25.72
C PRO A 36 -4.48 23.33 24.45
N LYS A 37 -5.59 22.60 24.55
CA LYS A 37 -6.50 22.32 23.43
C LYS A 37 -7.29 23.55 22.95
N ASP A 38 -7.36 24.61 23.76
CA ASP A 38 -8.09 25.83 23.46
C ASP A 38 -7.15 26.95 22.94
N LEU A 39 -5.89 26.66 22.67
CA LEU A 39 -4.93 27.63 22.12
C LEU A 39 -5.40 28.14 20.76
N VAL A 40 -5.23 29.44 20.53
CA VAL A 40 -5.53 30.09 19.26
C VAL A 40 -4.34 29.94 18.32
N SER A 41 -4.52 29.19 17.25
CA SER A 41 -3.49 29.00 16.23
C SER A 41 -3.23 30.27 15.41
N LYS A 42 -2.09 30.30 14.71
CA LYS A 42 -1.72 31.41 13.79
C LYS A 42 -2.76 31.69 12.73
N LYS A 43 -3.30 30.64 12.12
CA LYS A 43 -4.34 30.74 11.07
C LYS A 43 -5.62 31.34 11.61
N GLU A 44 -6.03 30.91 12.78
CA GLU A 44 -7.22 31.40 13.44
C GLU A 44 -7.05 32.84 13.92
N LEU A 45 -5.90 33.19 14.51
CA LEU A 45 -5.61 34.54 14.97
C LEU A 45 -5.68 35.57 13.83
N LYS A 46 -5.09 35.24 12.67
CA LYS A 46 -5.16 36.09 11.48
C LYS A 46 -6.59 36.28 10.99
N ASN A 47 -7.36 35.19 10.89
CA ASN A 47 -8.77 35.21 10.47
C ASN A 47 -9.66 36.00 11.46
N LEU A 48 -9.43 35.83 12.75
CA LEU A 48 -10.16 36.54 13.81
C LEU A 48 -9.82 38.03 13.80
N PHE A 49 -8.56 38.39 13.60
CA PHE A 49 -8.12 39.77 13.50
C PHE A 49 -8.83 40.51 12.33
N GLU A 50 -8.90 39.87 11.17
CA GLU A 50 -9.57 40.41 9.97
C GLU A 50 -11.09 40.54 10.17
N LYS A 51 -11.73 39.63 10.92
CA LYS A 51 -13.17 39.63 11.21
C LYS A 51 -13.59 40.53 12.37
N GLY A 52 -12.65 41.02 13.13
CA GLY A 52 -12.89 41.82 14.33
C GLY A 52 -12.79 40.97 15.60
N LEU A 53 -11.63 41.00 16.23
CA LEU A 53 -11.26 40.29 17.43
C LEU A 53 -11.39 41.19 18.66
N ILE A 54 -11.75 40.61 19.81
CA ILE A 54 -11.66 41.21 21.13
C ILE A 54 -10.88 40.25 22.02
N ILE A 55 -9.91 40.76 22.77
CA ILE A 55 -9.10 40.00 23.71
C ILE A 55 -9.53 40.34 25.15
N ASP A 56 -9.83 39.31 25.95
CA ASP A 56 -10.15 39.39 27.37
C ASP A 56 -9.01 38.79 28.20
N ASP A 57 -8.27 39.59 28.98
CA ASP A 57 -7.22 39.12 29.89
C ASP A 57 -7.75 38.82 31.32
N GLY A 58 -9.08 38.80 31.46
CA GLY A 58 -9.74 38.63 32.72
C GLY A 58 -9.84 39.91 33.57
N ARG A 59 -9.13 41.00 33.19
CA ARG A 59 -9.19 42.32 33.80
C ARG A 59 -9.79 43.34 32.86
N ASN A 60 -9.35 43.34 31.62
CA ASN A 60 -9.72 44.32 30.60
C ASN A 60 -10.11 43.63 29.28
N LEU A 61 -10.84 44.38 28.44
CA LEU A 61 -11.17 44.00 27.07
C LEU A 61 -10.38 44.88 26.12
N TYR A 62 -9.62 44.25 25.25
CA TYR A 62 -8.79 44.96 24.29
C TYR A 62 -9.29 44.75 22.86
N LYS A 63 -9.26 45.81 22.08
CA LYS A 63 -9.37 45.73 20.65
C LYS A 63 -7.95 45.76 20.06
N PRO A 64 -7.49 44.67 19.36
CA PRO A 64 -6.17 44.67 18.76
C PRO A 64 -6.02 45.80 17.74
N VAL A 65 -4.88 46.46 17.74
CA VAL A 65 -4.56 47.54 16.82
C VAL A 65 -3.60 47.12 15.72
N LYS A 66 -2.83 46.06 15.95
CA LYS A 66 -1.86 45.56 14.98
C LYS A 66 -1.66 44.06 15.11
N LEU A 67 -1.62 43.39 13.97
CA LEU A 67 -1.11 42.03 13.81
C LEU A 67 0.27 42.10 13.15
N SER A 68 1.29 41.53 13.73
CA SER A 68 2.63 41.47 13.15
C SER A 68 3.15 40.04 13.19
N LYS A 69 3.91 39.67 12.17
CA LYS A 69 4.59 38.37 12.12
C LYS A 69 6.03 38.53 12.60
N ASN A 70 6.44 37.73 13.56
CA ASN A 70 7.83 37.65 14.00
C ASN A 70 8.64 36.93 12.90
N PRO A 71 9.66 37.57 12.30
CA PRO A 71 10.44 36.95 11.23
C PRO A 71 11.34 35.80 11.68
N GLU A 72 11.67 35.72 12.97
CA GLU A 72 12.56 34.70 13.54
C GLU A 72 11.79 33.46 13.97
N THR A 73 10.66 33.64 14.69
CA THR A 73 9.85 32.55 15.22
C THR A 73 8.67 32.17 14.30
N ASN A 74 8.40 32.99 13.30
CA ASN A 74 7.25 32.86 12.40
C ASN A 74 5.87 32.98 13.09
N GLU A 75 5.84 33.39 14.33
CA GLU A 75 4.62 33.59 15.14
C GLU A 75 3.91 34.88 14.77
N TYR A 76 2.59 34.91 14.95
CA TYR A 76 1.81 36.14 14.87
C TYR A 76 1.64 36.74 16.24
N ASN A 77 2.00 38.00 16.39
CA ASN A 77 1.84 38.80 17.58
C ASN A 77 0.72 39.82 17.41
N VAL A 78 -0.21 39.82 18.34
CA VAL A 78 -1.25 40.84 18.43
C VAL A 78 -0.85 41.91 19.42
N ILE A 79 -0.84 43.15 18.98
CA ILE A 79 -0.52 44.29 19.83
C ILE A 79 -1.82 44.96 20.26
N VAL A 80 -2.02 45.05 21.56
CA VAL A 80 -3.10 45.78 22.20
C VAL A 80 -2.52 46.89 23.07
N TYR A 81 -3.25 47.99 23.24
CA TYR A 81 -2.85 49.06 24.12
C TYR A 81 -3.88 49.19 25.24
N ASP A 82 -3.40 49.27 26.47
CA ASP A 82 -4.08 49.90 27.58
C ASP A 82 -3.62 51.36 27.64
N GLU A 83 -4.25 52.19 28.43
CA GLU A 83 -4.03 53.65 28.47
C GLU A 83 -2.58 54.09 28.63
N THR A 84 -1.71 53.19 29.12
CA THR A 84 -0.30 53.51 29.43
C THR A 84 0.71 52.50 28.88
N GLU A 85 0.33 51.28 28.53
CA GLU A 85 1.30 50.23 28.10
C GLU A 85 0.80 49.45 26.90
N ALA A 86 1.78 48.98 26.08
CA ALA A 86 1.51 48.03 24.99
C ALA A 86 1.72 46.59 25.47
N TYR A 87 0.73 45.76 25.27
CA TYR A 87 0.80 44.33 25.55
C TYR A 87 0.91 43.56 24.22
N VAL A 88 1.72 42.53 24.22
CA VAL A 88 1.91 41.65 23.07
C VAL A 88 1.46 40.25 23.46
N PHE A 89 0.47 39.73 22.77
CA PHE A 89 0.01 38.36 22.90
C PHE A 89 0.39 37.59 21.63
N SER A 90 0.82 36.34 21.78
CA SER A 90 1.24 35.48 20.70
C SER A 90 0.30 34.28 20.52
N SER A 91 0.28 33.75 19.30
CA SER A 91 -0.31 32.45 19.02
C SER A 91 0.81 31.42 18.96
N GLU A 92 0.58 30.27 19.52
CA GLU A 92 1.43 29.09 19.27
C GLU A 92 0.83 28.23 18.17
N ASP A 93 1.70 27.51 17.46
CA ASP A 93 1.26 26.48 16.54
C ASP A 93 0.76 25.28 17.35
N SER A 94 -0.37 24.71 16.94
CA SER A 94 -0.91 23.51 17.55
C SER A 94 -0.12 22.30 17.09
N GLU A 95 0.33 21.48 18.04
CA GLU A 95 0.99 20.22 17.73
C GLU A 95 0.00 19.19 17.19
N VAL A 96 0.35 18.52 16.09
CA VAL A 96 -0.49 17.51 15.47
C VAL A 96 0.36 16.31 15.02
N PHE A 97 -0.21 15.10 15.19
CA PHE A 97 0.39 13.83 14.78
C PHE A 97 -0.29 13.36 13.48
N PRO A 98 0.42 13.32 12.34
CA PRO A 98 -0.20 12.93 11.09
C PRO A 98 -0.68 11.47 11.12
N LEU A 99 -1.91 11.23 10.69
CA LEU A 99 -2.47 9.90 10.55
C LEU A 99 -1.95 9.23 9.27
N SER A 100 -1.71 7.92 9.33
CA SER A 100 -1.28 7.15 8.16
C SER A 100 -2.37 7.06 7.10
N PRO A 101 -2.06 7.32 5.83
CA PRO A 101 -2.92 6.93 4.72
C PRO A 101 -3.13 5.42 4.70
N SER A 102 -4.26 4.96 4.19
CA SER A 102 -4.51 3.53 3.97
C SER A 102 -4.53 3.19 2.48
N TYR A 103 -4.17 1.94 2.15
CA TYR A 103 -4.21 1.42 0.79
C TYR A 103 -5.03 0.14 0.73
N ASN A 104 -5.95 0.06 -0.22
CA ASN A 104 -6.71 -1.15 -0.52
C ASN A 104 -6.14 -1.78 -1.79
N ALA A 105 -5.54 -2.96 -1.66
CA ALA A 105 -4.87 -3.65 -2.76
C ALA A 105 -5.85 -4.18 -3.82
N GLU A 106 -7.09 -4.54 -3.44
CA GLU A 106 -8.09 -5.06 -4.38
C GLU A 106 -8.61 -3.97 -5.30
N THR A 107 -8.90 -2.79 -4.75
CA THR A 107 -9.42 -1.64 -5.50
C THR A 107 -8.31 -0.72 -6.01
N ARG A 108 -7.08 -0.91 -5.56
CA ARG A 108 -5.90 -0.06 -5.81
C ARG A 108 -6.11 1.40 -5.42
N VAL A 109 -6.89 1.64 -4.38
CA VAL A 109 -7.27 2.97 -3.91
C VAL A 109 -6.49 3.31 -2.65
N ILE A 110 -5.87 4.50 -2.65
CA ILE A 110 -5.31 5.13 -1.45
C ILE A 110 -6.40 6.00 -0.83
N THR A 111 -6.60 5.90 0.47
CA THR A 111 -7.51 6.77 1.23
C THR A 111 -6.70 7.70 2.11
N ILE A 112 -6.90 9.00 1.93
CA ILE A 112 -6.26 10.07 2.70
C ILE A 112 -7.12 10.37 3.93
N PRO A 113 -6.52 10.42 5.14
CA PRO A 113 -7.24 10.80 6.34
C PRO A 113 -7.84 12.21 6.25
N ASP A 114 -9.04 12.39 6.81
CA ASP A 114 -9.60 13.71 7.06
C ASP A 114 -9.12 14.15 8.44
N GLN A 115 -8.11 15.01 8.47
CA GLN A 115 -7.46 15.45 9.71
C GLN A 115 -7.17 16.94 9.63
N ASP A 116 -7.68 17.68 10.61
CA ASP A 116 -7.43 19.12 10.73
C ASP A 116 -5.94 19.39 11.00
N GLY A 117 -5.39 20.40 10.38
CA GLY A 117 -3.99 20.80 10.53
C GLY A 117 -2.97 19.96 9.74
N VAL A 118 -3.39 19.00 8.91
CA VAL A 118 -2.49 18.15 8.13
C VAL A 118 -2.85 18.19 6.64
N LEU A 119 -1.86 18.48 5.82
CA LEU A 119 -1.95 18.44 4.36
C LEU A 119 -1.17 17.26 3.82
N TYR A 120 -1.76 16.45 2.95
CA TYR A 120 -1.13 15.28 2.34
C TYR A 120 -0.81 15.54 0.88
N PHE A 121 0.36 15.05 0.44
CA PHE A 121 0.87 15.22 -0.92
C PHE A 121 1.29 13.88 -1.48
N LYS A 122 1.04 13.67 -2.77
CA LYS A 122 1.45 12.46 -3.47
C LYS A 122 2.74 12.70 -4.24
N ASP A 123 3.73 11.84 -4.07
CA ASP A 123 5.03 11.89 -4.75
C ASP A 123 5.67 13.28 -4.60
N SER A 124 6.08 13.91 -5.69
CA SER A 124 6.64 15.27 -5.71
C SER A 124 5.61 16.36 -6.02
N SER A 125 4.31 16.06 -5.94
CA SER A 125 3.25 17.06 -6.20
C SER A 125 3.29 18.20 -5.18
N GLU A 126 3.08 19.43 -5.62
CA GLU A 126 2.88 20.59 -4.75
C GLU A 126 1.40 20.84 -4.44
N THR A 127 0.50 20.07 -5.03
CA THR A 127 -0.94 20.16 -4.79
C THR A 127 -1.34 19.18 -3.71
N ALA A 128 -1.95 19.68 -2.64
CA ALA A 128 -2.46 18.84 -1.56
C ALA A 128 -3.61 17.94 -2.06
N LEU A 129 -3.61 16.71 -1.58
CA LEU A 129 -4.68 15.75 -1.80
C LEU A 129 -5.93 16.13 -1.00
N VAL A 130 -7.09 15.88 -1.56
CA VAL A 130 -8.36 16.02 -0.84
C VAL A 130 -8.54 14.80 0.07
N PRO A 131 -8.99 14.96 1.34
CA PRO A 131 -9.31 13.82 2.20
C PRO A 131 -10.29 12.85 1.56
N GLY A 132 -10.16 11.57 1.89
CA GLY A 132 -10.98 10.49 1.36
C GLY A 132 -10.31 9.63 0.31
N ALA A 133 -11.11 8.82 -0.37
CA ALA A 133 -10.66 7.88 -1.39
C ALA A 133 -10.17 8.61 -2.64
N GLN A 134 -8.95 8.29 -3.07
CA GLN A 134 -8.36 8.83 -4.28
C GLN A 134 -8.76 7.98 -5.50
N THR A 135 -8.42 8.47 -6.69
CA THR A 135 -8.58 7.68 -7.92
C THR A 135 -7.72 6.40 -7.83
N ALA A 136 -8.28 5.28 -8.27
CA ALA A 136 -7.58 4.01 -8.30
C ALA A 136 -6.29 4.11 -9.15
N LEU A 137 -5.21 3.52 -8.63
CA LEU A 137 -3.92 3.51 -9.32
C LEU A 137 -3.96 2.57 -10.53
N ALA A 138 -3.30 2.95 -11.61
CA ALA A 138 -3.13 2.08 -12.78
C ALA A 138 -2.23 0.88 -12.44
N ILE A 139 -2.45 -0.25 -13.12
CA ILE A 139 -1.51 -1.39 -13.08
C ILE A 139 -0.18 -0.88 -13.68
N GLY A 140 0.94 -1.29 -13.09
CA GLY A 140 2.28 -0.79 -13.47
C GLY A 140 2.81 0.30 -12.53
N VAL A 141 1.95 0.96 -11.73
CA VAL A 141 2.45 1.77 -10.60
C VAL A 141 2.92 0.82 -9.50
N GLU A 142 4.19 0.82 -9.19
CA GLU A 142 4.81 -0.13 -8.23
C GLU A 142 4.84 0.42 -6.80
N SER A 143 5.03 1.73 -6.65
CA SER A 143 4.99 2.41 -5.35
C SER A 143 4.44 3.81 -5.46
N VAL A 144 3.95 4.34 -4.36
CA VAL A 144 3.51 5.72 -4.20
C VAL A 144 4.01 6.23 -2.86
N THR A 145 4.61 7.42 -2.87
CA THR A 145 5.01 8.12 -1.65
C THR A 145 3.94 9.13 -1.26
N ILE A 146 3.43 9.03 -0.05
CA ILE A 146 2.56 10.07 0.53
C ILE A 146 3.37 10.80 1.59
N THR A 147 3.40 12.13 1.49
CA THR A 147 4.07 13.00 2.46
C THR A 147 3.04 13.90 3.11
N ALA A 148 3.05 13.97 4.44
CA ALA A 148 2.27 14.96 5.18
C ALA A 148 3.11 16.21 5.45
N LYS A 149 2.46 17.37 5.47
CA LYS A 149 3.02 18.65 5.92
C LYS A 149 2.02 19.31 6.87
N PRO A 150 2.47 20.05 7.87
CA PRO A 150 1.55 20.80 8.72
C PRO A 150 0.90 21.93 7.92
N ASP A 151 -0.39 22.16 8.13
CA ASP A 151 -1.10 23.34 7.63
C ASP A 151 -0.72 24.59 8.44
N GLU A 152 -1.12 25.77 7.98
CA GLU A 152 -0.83 27.03 8.68
C GLU A 152 -1.40 27.02 10.09
N GLY A 153 -0.56 27.27 11.08
CA GLY A 153 -0.91 27.25 12.52
C GLY A 153 -0.74 25.91 13.20
N TYR A 154 -0.10 24.95 12.53
CA TYR A 154 0.22 23.64 13.09
C TYR A 154 1.70 23.29 12.93
N ILE A 155 2.19 22.44 13.80
CA ILE A 155 3.52 21.83 13.73
C ILE A 155 3.38 20.32 13.92
N PHE A 156 4.33 19.57 13.37
CA PHE A 156 4.43 18.14 13.68
C PHE A 156 5.32 17.92 14.88
N ASP A 157 4.95 16.97 15.73
CA ASP A 157 5.87 16.40 16.71
C ASP A 157 7.12 15.88 16.00
N PRO A 158 8.34 16.17 16.51
CA PRO A 158 9.60 15.74 15.89
C PRO A 158 9.73 14.22 15.72
N GLU A 159 9.01 13.42 16.51
CA GLU A 159 9.00 11.96 16.44
C GLU A 159 7.90 11.42 15.49
N SER A 160 7.09 12.29 14.89
CA SER A 160 6.02 11.89 13.99
C SER A 160 6.55 11.26 12.70
N VAL A 161 5.89 10.20 12.24
CA VAL A 161 6.03 9.70 10.87
C VAL A 161 5.17 10.55 9.95
N PHE A 162 5.76 11.16 8.94
CA PHE A 162 5.08 12.04 7.99
C PHE A 162 5.38 11.70 6.53
N VAL A 163 6.09 10.59 6.28
CA VAL A 163 6.36 10.06 4.93
C VAL A 163 6.03 8.57 4.93
N TRP A 164 5.17 8.14 4.00
CA TRP A 164 4.79 6.74 3.83
C TRP A 164 5.08 6.32 2.39
N GLU A 165 5.89 5.29 2.23
CA GLU A 165 6.09 4.61 0.96
C GLU A 165 5.14 3.42 0.90
N ILE A 166 4.22 3.44 -0.05
CA ILE A 166 3.18 2.43 -0.23
C ILE A 166 3.55 1.57 -1.42
N ASP A 167 3.89 0.30 -1.20
CA ASP A 167 4.06 -0.70 -2.25
C ASP A 167 2.67 -1.05 -2.82
N THR A 168 2.46 -0.74 -4.08
CA THR A 168 1.17 -0.88 -4.76
C THR A 168 1.15 -2.05 -5.74
N ARG A 169 2.20 -2.88 -5.79
CA ARG A 169 2.24 -4.09 -6.61
C ARG A 169 1.24 -5.12 -6.12
N ILE A 170 0.63 -5.81 -7.07
CA ILE A 170 -0.32 -6.91 -6.77
C ILE A 170 0.50 -8.15 -6.43
N GLU A 171 0.23 -8.75 -5.27
CA GLU A 171 0.88 -9.99 -4.88
C GLU A 171 0.23 -11.18 -5.58
N VAL A 172 1.04 -12.00 -6.24
CA VAL A 172 0.62 -13.22 -6.93
C VAL A 172 1.55 -14.36 -6.56
N THR A 173 1.04 -15.59 -6.63
CA THR A 173 1.84 -16.80 -6.42
C THR A 173 1.91 -17.56 -7.74
N PRO A 174 3.10 -17.81 -8.30
CA PRO A 174 3.23 -18.54 -9.55
C PRO A 174 2.79 -19.99 -9.36
N ALA A 175 1.95 -20.48 -10.26
CA ALA A 175 1.54 -21.88 -10.27
C ALA A 175 2.67 -22.75 -10.85
N GLU A 176 2.79 -23.97 -10.35
CA GLU A 176 3.77 -24.94 -10.85
C GLU A 176 3.42 -25.39 -12.29
N PRO A 177 4.36 -25.36 -13.25
CA PRO A 177 4.19 -26.00 -14.54
C PRO A 177 4.03 -27.53 -14.39
N THR A 178 3.21 -28.15 -15.22
CA THR A 178 3.06 -29.60 -15.22
C THR A 178 3.95 -30.26 -16.27
N PHE A 179 4.39 -31.50 -16.00
CA PHE A 179 5.22 -32.26 -16.90
C PHE A 179 4.59 -33.62 -17.23
N ASN A 180 4.70 -34.03 -18.49
CA ASN A 180 4.24 -35.33 -18.96
C ASN A 180 5.45 -36.21 -19.29
N ASP A 181 5.77 -37.14 -18.42
CA ASP A 181 6.92 -38.05 -18.53
C ASP A 181 6.86 -38.94 -19.75
N SER A 182 5.67 -39.24 -20.28
CA SER A 182 5.54 -40.09 -21.47
C SER A 182 5.86 -39.36 -22.77
N THR A 183 5.66 -38.04 -22.80
CA THR A 183 5.81 -37.23 -24.02
C THR A 183 6.92 -36.18 -23.92
N GLY A 184 7.49 -35.94 -22.76
CA GLY A 184 8.49 -34.89 -22.53
C GLY A 184 7.93 -33.49 -22.60
N VAL A 185 6.60 -33.30 -22.51
CA VAL A 185 5.93 -32.02 -22.69
C VAL A 185 5.77 -31.33 -21.34
N ILE A 186 6.29 -30.10 -21.25
CA ILE A 186 6.00 -29.16 -20.14
C ILE A 186 4.75 -28.34 -20.52
N THR A 187 3.78 -28.22 -19.61
CA THR A 187 2.63 -27.35 -19.81
C THR A 187 2.73 -26.18 -18.85
N ILE A 188 2.77 -24.97 -19.40
CA ILE A 188 2.85 -23.71 -18.65
C ILE A 188 1.44 -23.28 -18.24
N PRO A 189 1.21 -22.94 -16.96
CA PRO A 189 -0.08 -22.46 -16.50
C PRO A 189 -0.41 -21.07 -17.07
N SER A 190 -1.70 -20.78 -17.22
CA SER A 190 -2.19 -19.44 -17.57
C SER A 190 -2.39 -18.65 -16.29
N GLU A 191 -1.38 -17.88 -15.88
CA GLU A 191 -1.41 -17.11 -14.63
C GLU A 191 -1.19 -15.64 -14.93
N THR A 192 -2.12 -14.79 -14.45
CA THR A 192 -1.99 -13.34 -14.61
C THR A 192 -0.90 -12.81 -13.68
N GLY A 193 -0.02 -11.97 -14.18
CA GLY A 193 1.07 -11.37 -13.40
C GLY A 193 2.30 -12.27 -13.25
N CYS A 194 2.34 -13.40 -13.95
CA CYS A 194 3.50 -14.33 -13.97
C CYS A 194 4.05 -14.49 -15.38
N ILE A 195 5.37 -14.36 -15.53
CA ILE A 195 6.11 -14.61 -16.76
C ILE A 195 6.99 -15.84 -16.55
N TYR A 196 6.73 -16.91 -17.32
CA TYR A 196 7.53 -18.14 -17.27
C TYR A 196 8.59 -18.15 -18.37
N LYS A 197 9.78 -18.65 -18.06
CA LYS A 197 10.94 -18.67 -18.98
C LYS A 197 11.73 -19.97 -18.88
N ILE A 198 12.37 -20.34 -19.98
CA ILE A 198 13.51 -21.26 -20.02
C ILE A 198 14.72 -20.46 -20.50
N GLY A 199 15.71 -20.26 -19.63
CA GLY A 199 16.78 -19.30 -19.88
C GLY A 199 16.20 -17.89 -20.12
N ASP A 200 16.52 -17.29 -21.29
CA ASP A 200 15.99 -15.97 -21.67
C ASP A 200 14.69 -16.05 -22.50
N THR A 201 14.23 -17.24 -22.83
CA THR A 201 13.04 -17.43 -23.68
C THR A 201 11.76 -17.40 -22.85
N VAL A 202 10.88 -16.44 -23.13
CA VAL A 202 9.55 -16.35 -22.52
C VAL A 202 8.65 -17.44 -23.10
N LEU A 203 7.95 -18.17 -22.24
CA LEU A 203 7.03 -19.23 -22.61
C LEU A 203 5.59 -18.73 -22.64
N VAL A 204 4.81 -19.22 -23.59
CA VAL A 204 3.36 -18.96 -23.67
C VAL A 204 2.65 -20.01 -22.85
N ALA A 205 1.52 -19.63 -22.20
CA ALA A 205 0.66 -20.58 -21.48
C ALA A 205 0.18 -21.72 -22.39
N GLY A 206 0.18 -22.93 -21.85
CA GLY A 206 -0.19 -24.16 -22.57
C GLY A 206 1.01 -25.10 -22.77
N PRO A 207 0.79 -26.21 -23.53
CA PRO A 207 1.83 -27.20 -23.79
C PRO A 207 2.93 -26.62 -24.67
N GLN A 208 4.19 -26.91 -24.28
CA GLN A 208 5.38 -26.54 -25.04
C GLN A 208 5.80 -27.71 -25.96
N GLU A 209 6.79 -27.46 -26.82
CA GLU A 209 7.47 -28.54 -27.55
C GLU A 209 8.13 -29.50 -26.55
N PRO A 210 8.20 -30.82 -26.85
CA PRO A 210 8.88 -31.79 -26.00
C PRO A 210 10.32 -31.39 -25.71
N ILE A 211 10.74 -31.49 -24.45
CA ILE A 211 12.15 -31.28 -24.10
C ILE A 211 13.02 -32.46 -24.62
N THR A 212 14.33 -32.22 -24.74
CA THR A 212 15.28 -33.26 -25.16
C THR A 212 15.43 -34.28 -24.02
N LYS A 213 15.44 -35.60 -24.38
CA LYS A 213 15.69 -36.65 -23.40
C LYS A 213 17.07 -36.50 -22.77
N ASP A 214 17.16 -36.87 -21.50
CA ASP A 214 18.38 -36.88 -20.68
C ASP A 214 19.03 -35.48 -20.56
N VAL A 215 18.24 -34.41 -20.77
CA VAL A 215 18.65 -33.03 -20.59
C VAL A 215 17.74 -32.36 -19.55
N GLU A 216 18.36 -31.86 -18.50
CA GLU A 216 17.68 -31.06 -17.48
C GLU A 216 17.24 -29.71 -18.05
N VAL A 217 15.97 -29.36 -17.83
CA VAL A 217 15.39 -28.11 -18.22
C VAL A 217 14.82 -27.38 -16.99
N ILE A 218 15.23 -26.15 -16.80
CA ILE A 218 14.79 -25.32 -15.69
C ILE A 218 13.78 -24.28 -16.21
N VAL A 219 12.58 -24.33 -15.67
CA VAL A 219 11.56 -23.29 -15.86
C VAL A 219 11.62 -22.33 -14.69
N THR A 220 11.71 -21.05 -14.97
CA THR A 220 11.67 -19.97 -13.96
C THR A 220 10.44 -19.11 -14.15
N ALA A 221 9.88 -18.60 -13.03
CA ALA A 221 8.85 -17.57 -13.06
C ALA A 221 9.42 -16.24 -12.55
N THR A 222 9.02 -15.15 -13.19
CA THR A 222 9.26 -13.78 -12.73
C THR A 222 7.96 -13.01 -12.70
N PRO A 223 7.76 -12.04 -11.77
CA PRO A 223 6.56 -11.23 -11.80
C PRO A 223 6.53 -10.32 -13.03
N ASP A 224 5.34 -10.10 -13.57
CA ASP A 224 5.08 -9.12 -14.62
C ASP A 224 5.00 -7.69 -14.02
N GLU A 225 5.00 -6.67 -14.88
CA GLU A 225 4.92 -5.26 -14.46
C GLU A 225 3.71 -4.99 -13.56
N GLY A 226 3.93 -4.35 -12.42
CA GLY A 226 2.90 -4.07 -11.42
C GLY A 226 2.55 -5.24 -10.51
N TYR A 227 3.27 -6.36 -10.60
CA TYR A 227 3.09 -7.54 -9.75
C TYR A 227 4.35 -7.82 -8.92
N LYS A 228 4.19 -8.59 -7.86
CA LYS A 228 5.28 -9.13 -7.06
C LYS A 228 4.95 -10.54 -6.59
N PHE A 229 5.98 -11.34 -6.33
CA PHE A 229 5.81 -12.62 -5.66
C PHE A 229 6.00 -12.46 -4.15
N SER A 230 5.34 -13.31 -3.35
CA SER A 230 5.63 -13.41 -1.93
C SER A 230 7.04 -13.99 -1.74
N ALA A 231 7.64 -13.71 -0.58
CA ALA A 231 8.97 -14.22 -0.24
C ALA A 231 9.05 -15.76 -0.17
N GLU A 232 7.90 -16.42 0.00
CA GLU A 232 7.77 -17.88 0.11
C GLU A 232 7.42 -18.56 -1.22
N SER A 233 7.25 -17.80 -2.30
CA SER A 233 6.88 -18.34 -3.60
C SER A 233 7.99 -19.22 -4.19
N VAL A 234 7.62 -20.40 -4.66
CA VAL A 234 8.49 -21.23 -5.50
C VAL A 234 8.49 -20.61 -6.88
N THR A 235 9.67 -20.29 -7.40
CA THR A 235 9.85 -19.57 -8.67
C THR A 235 10.70 -20.32 -9.68
N GLN A 236 11.09 -21.54 -9.36
CA GLN A 236 11.94 -22.37 -10.21
C GLN A 236 11.54 -23.83 -10.08
N TRP A 237 11.40 -24.51 -11.22
CA TRP A 237 11.10 -25.93 -11.35
C TRP A 237 12.04 -26.59 -12.33
N THR A 238 12.48 -27.79 -11.98
CA THR A 238 13.40 -28.58 -12.79
C THR A 238 12.68 -29.78 -13.37
N PHE A 239 12.81 -30.01 -14.66
CA PHE A 239 12.23 -31.13 -15.41
C PHE A 239 13.32 -31.85 -16.18
N GLU A 240 13.24 -33.17 -16.18
CA GLU A 240 14.11 -34.07 -16.94
C GLU A 240 13.26 -35.16 -17.57
N TRP A 241 13.40 -35.39 -18.86
CA TRP A 241 12.72 -36.47 -19.58
C TRP A 241 13.63 -37.68 -19.72
N THR A 242 13.44 -38.67 -18.87
CA THR A 242 14.20 -39.92 -18.90
C THR A 242 13.35 -41.06 -19.47
N ASP A 243 14.03 -42.14 -19.91
CA ASP A 243 13.30 -43.35 -20.30
C ASP A 243 12.64 -43.99 -19.05
N ILE A 244 11.36 -44.38 -19.21
CA ILE A 244 10.64 -45.05 -18.16
C ILE A 244 11.18 -46.49 -18.06
N GLU A 245 11.71 -46.83 -16.89
CA GLU A 245 12.09 -48.22 -16.60
C GLU A 245 10.85 -49.09 -16.55
N VAL A 246 10.76 -50.09 -17.39
CA VAL A 246 9.68 -51.05 -17.36
C VAL A 246 10.20 -52.41 -16.92
N THR A 247 9.46 -53.04 -16.03
CA THR A 247 9.76 -54.44 -15.61
C THR A 247 9.00 -55.41 -16.50
N THR A 248 9.74 -56.25 -17.22
CA THR A 248 9.12 -57.26 -18.05
C THR A 248 8.53 -58.38 -17.22
N VAL A 249 7.36 -58.88 -17.63
CA VAL A 249 6.72 -60.08 -17.04
C VAL A 249 6.83 -61.20 -18.05
N ALA A 250 7.29 -62.39 -17.63
CA ALA A 250 7.43 -63.52 -18.50
C ALA A 250 6.08 -64.03 -19.02
N PRO A 251 5.92 -64.31 -20.30
CA PRO A 251 4.76 -65.02 -20.81
C PRO A 251 4.60 -66.39 -20.12
N THR A 252 3.36 -66.83 -19.96
CA THR A 252 3.05 -68.17 -19.40
C THR A 252 2.73 -69.13 -20.53
N PHE A 253 3.08 -70.42 -20.31
CA PHE A 253 2.77 -71.46 -21.25
C PHE A 253 1.90 -72.53 -20.56
N ASN A 254 0.85 -72.98 -21.23
CA ASN A 254 -0.01 -74.05 -20.77
C ASN A 254 0.29 -75.33 -21.58
N ASP A 255 0.97 -76.26 -20.93
CA ASP A 255 1.42 -77.54 -21.52
C ASP A 255 0.27 -78.43 -22.03
N THR A 256 -0.93 -78.24 -21.47
CA THR A 256 -2.09 -79.10 -21.82
C THR A 256 -2.76 -78.56 -23.10
N THR A 257 -2.78 -77.25 -23.32
CA THR A 257 -3.47 -76.66 -24.47
C THR A 257 -2.52 -76.15 -25.54
N GLY A 258 -1.22 -76.12 -25.26
CA GLY A 258 -0.21 -75.54 -26.19
C GLY A 258 -0.29 -74.01 -26.30
N VAL A 259 -1.01 -73.34 -25.41
CA VAL A 259 -1.25 -71.89 -25.49
C VAL A 259 -0.21 -71.12 -24.71
N ILE A 260 0.38 -70.12 -25.35
CA ILE A 260 1.19 -69.08 -24.69
C ILE A 260 0.27 -67.87 -24.38
N THR A 261 0.32 -67.42 -23.14
CA THR A 261 -0.39 -66.16 -22.78
C THR A 261 0.63 -65.06 -22.57
N ILE A 262 0.47 -64.01 -23.37
CA ILE A 262 1.30 -62.81 -23.32
C ILE A 262 0.73 -61.86 -22.27
N PRO A 263 1.54 -61.39 -21.28
CA PRO A 263 1.09 -60.42 -20.31
C PRO A 263 0.90 -59.05 -21.00
N ASP A 264 -0.10 -58.28 -20.45
CA ASP A 264 -0.29 -56.90 -20.81
C ASP A 264 0.59 -56.05 -19.89
N VAL A 265 1.71 -55.54 -20.44
CA VAL A 265 2.67 -54.72 -19.71
C VAL A 265 2.93 -53.45 -20.54
N GLU A 266 2.53 -52.33 -19.99
CA GLU A 266 2.72 -51.04 -20.63
C GLU A 266 4.21 -50.80 -20.96
N GLY A 267 4.52 -50.34 -22.13
CA GLY A 267 5.91 -50.07 -22.59
C GLY A 267 6.70 -51.36 -23.00
N VAL A 268 6.12 -52.53 -22.99
CA VAL A 268 6.77 -53.79 -23.36
C VAL A 268 6.14 -54.39 -24.62
N ILE A 269 6.96 -54.70 -25.60
CA ILE A 269 6.55 -55.38 -26.82
C ILE A 269 7.09 -56.80 -26.81
N TYR A 270 6.20 -57.79 -26.84
CA TYR A 270 6.55 -59.19 -26.95
C TYR A 270 6.55 -59.63 -28.42
N LYS A 271 7.56 -60.42 -28.81
CA LYS A 271 7.71 -60.85 -30.20
C LYS A 271 8.11 -62.35 -30.27
N ILE A 272 7.66 -63.00 -31.35
CA ILE A 272 8.23 -64.30 -31.81
C ILE A 272 8.87 -64.02 -33.19
N GLY A 273 10.20 -64.08 -33.24
CA GLY A 273 10.94 -63.59 -34.43
C GLY A 273 10.66 -62.09 -34.64
N ASP A 274 10.20 -61.73 -35.83
CA ASP A 274 9.82 -60.35 -36.16
C ASP A 274 8.34 -60.04 -35.93
N THR A 275 7.55 -61.03 -35.53
CA THR A 275 6.11 -60.89 -35.31
C THR A 275 5.81 -60.35 -33.92
N VAL A 276 5.13 -59.19 -33.83
CA VAL A 276 4.62 -58.63 -32.57
C VAL A 276 3.40 -59.41 -32.12
N LEU A 277 3.43 -59.79 -30.84
CA LEU A 277 2.33 -60.50 -30.19
C LEU A 277 1.41 -59.53 -29.43
N VAL A 278 0.12 -59.74 -29.51
CA VAL A 278 -0.87 -59.01 -28.74
C VAL A 278 -1.02 -59.61 -27.36
N ALA A 279 -1.25 -58.78 -26.32
CA ALA A 279 -1.51 -59.29 -24.99
C ALA A 279 -2.73 -60.25 -24.96
N GLY A 280 -2.62 -61.32 -24.14
CA GLY A 280 -3.61 -62.35 -24.05
C GLY A 280 -3.15 -63.72 -24.61
N PRO A 281 -4.03 -64.71 -24.63
CA PRO A 281 -3.73 -66.04 -25.12
C PRO A 281 -3.50 -65.99 -26.64
N GLN A 282 -2.43 -66.67 -27.08
CA GLN A 282 -2.09 -66.84 -28.48
C GLN A 282 -2.68 -68.17 -29.00
N GLU A 283 -2.70 -68.32 -30.33
CA GLU A 283 -3.05 -69.63 -30.93
C GLU A 283 -2.11 -70.74 -30.44
N PRO A 284 -2.63 -71.97 -30.23
CA PRO A 284 -1.80 -73.10 -29.78
C PRO A 284 -0.65 -73.36 -30.74
N ILE A 285 0.53 -73.57 -30.16
CA ILE A 285 1.70 -74.04 -30.95
C ILE A 285 1.54 -75.51 -31.23
N THR A 286 1.60 -75.89 -32.50
CA THR A 286 1.51 -77.28 -32.98
C THR A 286 2.88 -77.94 -33.06
#